data_2559d24bfcd629e2a3a699725d957a20
#
_entry.id   2559d24bfcd629e2a3a699725d957a20
#
_cell.length_a   1.000
_cell.length_b   1.000
_cell.length_c   1.000
_cell.angle_alpha   90.00
_cell.angle_beta   90.00
_cell.angle_gamma   90.00
#
_symmetry.space_group_name_H-M   'P 1'
#
loop_
_entity.id
_entity.type
_entity.pdbx_description
1 polymer ?
#
loop_
_entity_poly.entity_id
_entity_poly.type
_entity_poly.pdbx_seq_one_letter_code
_entity_poly.pdbx_strand_id
1 'polypeptide(L)'
;MGNIFNEDFRDFIQALNNYKVRYVLVGGFSVILHGYSRTTGDIDIWVDRSPDNYQKIKLAFLEFGMSVFDMTEENFLTHKNWDVFTFGNPPSAIDLMLAVKGLSFDETLNKAIVFEDDDLLIKTIHKDDLISAKKAAGRPKDLDDLQNL
;
A
#
# COMPACT_ATOMS: atom_id res chain seq x y z
N MET A 1 5.97 19.87 -4.06
CA MET A 1 6.22 18.93 -2.97
C MET A 1 6.99 17.74 -3.51
N GLY A 2 8.22 17.60 -3.20
CA GLY A 2 9.02 16.46 -3.66
C GLY A 2 9.43 15.59 -2.50
N ASN A 3 9.79 14.35 -2.79
CA ASN A 3 10.54 13.50 -1.87
C ASN A 3 9.81 13.12 -0.57
N ILE A 4 8.48 12.97 -0.63
CA ILE A 4 7.74 12.32 0.45
C ILE A 4 8.24 10.89 0.61
N PHE A 5 8.49 10.21 -0.50
CA PHE A 5 8.97 8.83 -0.53
C PHE A 5 10.47 8.79 -0.76
N ASN A 6 11.17 7.84 -0.12
CA ASN A 6 12.55 7.57 -0.47
C ASN A 6 12.62 6.96 -1.88
N GLU A 7 13.83 6.87 -2.42
CA GLU A 7 14.03 6.44 -3.80
C GLU A 7 13.59 4.99 -4.02
N ASP A 8 13.82 4.11 -3.05
CA ASP A 8 13.39 2.71 -3.15
C ASP A 8 11.88 2.60 -3.19
N PHE A 9 11.15 3.36 -2.37
CA PHE A 9 9.70 3.35 -2.40
C PHE A 9 9.17 3.90 -3.74
N ARG A 10 9.81 4.94 -4.26
CA ARG A 10 9.45 5.49 -5.58
C ARG A 10 9.63 4.46 -6.68
N ASP A 11 10.76 3.78 -6.68
CA ASP A 11 11.07 2.76 -7.67
C ASP A 11 10.09 1.60 -7.58
N PHE A 12 9.73 1.19 -6.37
CA PHE A 12 8.76 0.11 -6.17
C PHE A 12 7.37 0.50 -6.69
N ILE A 13 6.88 1.68 -6.33
CA ILE A 13 5.57 2.16 -6.81
C ILE A 13 5.58 2.28 -8.34
N GLN A 14 6.68 2.78 -8.92
CA GLN A 14 6.80 2.88 -10.37
C GLN A 14 6.74 1.50 -11.03
N ALA A 15 7.38 0.49 -10.44
CA ALA A 15 7.30 -0.88 -10.94
C ALA A 15 5.86 -1.40 -10.89
N LEU A 16 5.13 -1.14 -9.81
CA LEU A 16 3.71 -1.50 -9.72
C LEU A 16 2.91 -0.85 -10.84
N ASN A 17 3.15 0.42 -11.12
CA ASN A 17 2.47 1.16 -12.18
C ASN A 17 2.82 0.59 -13.57
N ASN A 18 4.08 0.25 -13.79
CA ASN A 18 4.55 -0.26 -15.09
C ASN A 18 3.86 -1.57 -15.49
N TYR A 19 3.56 -2.41 -14.51
CA TYR A 19 2.90 -3.70 -14.76
C TYR A 19 1.40 -3.67 -14.48
N LYS A 20 0.85 -2.48 -14.25
CA LYS A 20 -0.60 -2.29 -14.01
C LYS A 20 -1.12 -3.14 -12.86
N VAL A 21 -0.33 -3.25 -11.82
CA VAL A 21 -0.75 -3.93 -10.60
C VAL A 21 -1.95 -3.20 -10.01
N ARG A 22 -2.95 -3.96 -9.58
CA ARG A 22 -4.08 -3.41 -8.84
C ARG A 22 -3.64 -3.21 -7.39
N TYR A 23 -3.46 -1.96 -6.99
CA TYR A 23 -3.00 -1.60 -5.66
C TYR A 23 -3.61 -0.29 -5.21
N VAL A 24 -3.62 -0.07 -3.90
CA VAL A 24 -3.99 1.19 -3.27
C VAL A 24 -2.99 1.47 -2.14
N LEU A 25 -2.39 2.65 -2.14
CA LEU A 25 -1.56 3.09 -1.02
C LEU A 25 -2.46 3.36 0.18
N VAL A 26 -2.12 2.76 1.31
CA VAL A 26 -2.83 2.93 2.58
C VAL A 26 -1.81 3.33 3.67
N GLY A 27 -2.21 3.33 4.93
CA GLY A 27 -1.30 3.54 6.04
C GLY A 27 -0.76 4.96 6.16
N GLY A 28 0.40 5.09 6.81
CA GLY A 28 0.96 6.39 7.18
C GLY A 28 1.24 7.33 6.01
N PHE A 29 1.77 6.80 4.91
CA PHE A 29 2.04 7.65 3.74
C PHE A 29 0.76 8.20 3.11
N SER A 30 -0.35 7.45 3.16
CA SER A 30 -1.64 7.96 2.67
C SER A 30 -2.14 9.11 3.54
N VAL A 31 -1.91 9.04 4.84
CA VAL A 31 -2.27 10.12 5.77
C VAL A 31 -1.50 11.39 5.42
N ILE A 32 -0.19 11.26 5.14
CA ILE A 32 0.65 12.39 4.72
C ILE A 32 0.14 13.01 3.42
N LEU A 33 -0.19 12.17 2.42
CA LEU A 33 -0.70 12.67 1.14
C LEU A 33 -2.03 13.41 1.30
N HIS A 34 -2.84 13.02 2.28
CA HIS A 34 -4.10 13.72 2.58
C HIS A 34 -3.90 14.98 3.42
N GLY A 35 -2.66 15.35 3.72
CA GLY A 35 -2.35 16.65 4.29
C GLY A 35 -1.88 16.66 5.73
N TYR A 36 -1.88 15.52 6.43
CA TYR A 36 -1.39 15.48 7.81
C TYR A 36 0.14 15.28 7.80
N SER A 37 0.86 16.32 8.19
CA SER A 37 2.31 16.29 8.27
C SER A 37 2.77 15.53 9.51
N ARG A 38 3.32 14.34 9.33
CA ARG A 38 3.93 13.53 10.37
C ARG A 38 5.00 12.63 9.80
N THR A 39 5.77 12.00 10.67
CA THR A 39 6.76 11.01 10.24
C THR A 39 6.10 9.64 10.10
N THR A 40 6.60 8.86 9.16
CA THR A 40 6.26 7.45 9.01
C THR A 40 7.47 6.73 8.42
N GLY A 41 7.56 5.43 8.61
CA GLY A 41 8.70 4.63 8.15
C GLY A 41 8.34 3.71 7.02
N ASP A 42 7.61 2.64 7.33
CA ASP A 42 7.26 1.61 6.35
C ASP A 42 6.15 2.09 5.43
N ILE A 43 6.16 1.56 4.20
CA ILE A 43 5.09 1.86 3.25
C ILE A 43 4.10 0.69 3.21
N ASP A 44 2.81 1.00 3.32
CA ASP A 44 1.72 0.01 3.32
C ASP A 44 0.97 0.09 2.00
N ILE A 45 0.98 -1.00 1.25
CA ILE A 45 0.33 -1.09 -0.05
C ILE A 45 -0.64 -2.25 -0.03
N TRP A 46 -1.91 -1.96 -0.24
CA TRP A 46 -2.97 -2.96 -0.33
C TRP A 46 -3.10 -3.40 -1.78
N VAL A 47 -3.02 -4.71 -2.03
CA VAL A 47 -3.08 -5.28 -3.37
C VAL A 47 -4.26 -6.22 -3.51
N ASP A 48 -4.81 -6.29 -4.71
CA ASP A 48 -5.89 -7.22 -5.03
C ASP A 48 -5.38 -8.66 -4.97
N ARG A 49 -6.12 -9.51 -4.25
CA ARG A 49 -5.77 -10.92 -4.05
C ARG A 49 -6.40 -11.75 -5.18
N SER A 50 -5.74 -11.76 -6.33
CA SER A 50 -6.19 -12.54 -7.48
C SER A 50 -5.00 -13.14 -8.22
N PRO A 51 -5.22 -14.28 -8.95
CA PRO A 51 -4.12 -14.90 -9.70
C PRO A 51 -3.49 -13.97 -10.74
N ASP A 52 -4.31 -13.22 -11.46
CA ASP A 52 -3.82 -12.28 -12.47
C ASP A 52 -2.97 -11.19 -11.83
N ASN A 53 -3.44 -10.62 -10.73
CA ASN A 53 -2.70 -9.57 -10.03
C ASN A 53 -1.39 -10.10 -9.44
N TYR A 54 -1.39 -11.35 -8.95
CA TYR A 54 -0.17 -11.95 -8.44
C TYR A 54 0.92 -12.01 -9.51
N GLN A 55 0.58 -12.40 -10.74
CA GLN A 55 1.56 -12.46 -11.83
C GLN A 55 2.13 -11.07 -12.15
N LYS A 56 1.30 -10.05 -12.12
CA LYS A 56 1.74 -8.66 -12.30
C LYS A 56 2.66 -8.20 -11.18
N ILE A 57 2.36 -8.57 -9.94
CA ILE A 57 3.21 -8.26 -8.79
C ILE A 57 4.57 -8.93 -8.93
N LYS A 58 4.61 -10.19 -9.37
CA LYS A 58 5.89 -10.90 -9.61
C LYS A 58 6.75 -10.16 -10.63
N LEU A 59 6.14 -9.70 -11.71
CA LEU A 59 6.87 -8.94 -12.73
C LEU A 59 7.39 -7.62 -12.18
N ALA A 60 6.59 -6.94 -11.36
CA ALA A 60 7.02 -5.71 -10.71
C ALA A 60 8.19 -5.95 -9.76
N PHE A 61 8.15 -7.02 -8.99
CA PHE A 61 9.27 -7.40 -8.11
C PHE A 61 10.54 -7.68 -8.90
N LEU A 62 10.42 -8.39 -10.04
CA LEU A 62 11.55 -8.67 -10.89
C LEU A 62 12.18 -7.39 -11.41
N GLU A 63 11.37 -6.42 -11.88
CA GLU A 63 11.88 -5.13 -12.33
C GLU A 63 12.54 -4.37 -11.18
N PHE A 64 11.96 -4.41 -10.00
CA PHE A 64 12.49 -3.74 -8.82
C PHE A 64 13.79 -4.42 -8.32
N GLY A 65 14.00 -5.68 -8.67
CA GLY A 65 15.19 -6.43 -8.28
C GLY A 65 15.07 -7.12 -6.93
N MET A 66 13.87 -7.47 -6.52
CA MET A 66 13.61 -8.14 -5.24
C MET A 66 12.85 -9.44 -5.45
N SER A 67 13.22 -10.47 -4.67
CA SER A 67 12.49 -11.73 -4.65
C SER A 67 11.17 -11.59 -3.92
N VAL A 68 10.18 -12.40 -4.31
CA VAL A 68 8.92 -12.47 -3.56
C VAL A 68 9.04 -13.29 -2.28
N PHE A 69 10.18 -13.98 -2.05
CA PHE A 69 10.43 -14.81 -0.85
C PHE A 69 9.26 -15.75 -0.57
N ASP A 70 8.68 -15.67 0.65
CA ASP A 70 7.59 -16.55 1.07
C ASP A 70 6.23 -16.19 0.46
N MET A 71 6.15 -15.10 -0.28
CA MET A 71 4.92 -14.73 -0.97
C MET A 71 4.79 -15.53 -2.26
N THR A 72 4.68 -16.85 -2.12
CA THR A 72 4.37 -17.74 -3.24
C THR A 72 2.95 -17.50 -3.71
N GLU A 73 2.62 -17.99 -4.91
CA GLU A 73 1.25 -17.88 -5.42
C GLU A 73 0.26 -18.54 -4.45
N GLU A 74 0.60 -19.71 -3.92
CA GLU A 74 -0.24 -20.40 -2.94
C GLU A 74 -0.45 -19.57 -1.68
N ASN A 75 0.62 -19.05 -1.09
CA ASN A 75 0.51 -18.25 0.12
C ASN A 75 -0.24 -16.96 -0.13
N PHE A 76 -0.01 -16.34 -1.26
CA PHE A 76 -0.71 -15.11 -1.63
C PHE A 76 -2.21 -15.33 -1.80
N LEU A 77 -2.60 -16.44 -2.44
CA LEU A 77 -4.00 -16.68 -2.81
C LEU A 77 -4.81 -17.41 -1.73
N THR A 78 -4.18 -18.33 -1.00
CA THR A 78 -4.94 -19.29 -0.19
C THR A 78 -4.56 -19.35 1.28
N HIS A 79 -3.46 -18.71 1.70
CA HIS A 79 -3.03 -18.80 3.09
C HIS A 79 -3.89 -17.90 3.98
N LYS A 80 -4.80 -18.48 4.74
CA LYS A 80 -5.83 -17.76 5.50
C LYS A 80 -5.27 -16.85 6.60
N ASN A 81 -4.07 -17.13 7.10
CA ASN A 81 -3.47 -16.37 8.20
C ASN A 81 -2.43 -15.36 7.73
N TRP A 82 -2.17 -15.28 6.43
CA TRP A 82 -1.18 -14.35 5.87
C TRP A 82 -1.88 -13.24 5.09
N ASP A 83 -2.25 -12.20 5.80
CA ASP A 83 -2.87 -11.02 5.20
C ASP A 83 -1.86 -9.89 4.94
N VAL A 84 -0.61 -10.06 5.39
CA VAL A 84 0.47 -9.08 5.18
C VAL A 84 1.76 -9.82 4.88
N PHE A 85 2.48 -9.35 3.85
CA PHE A 85 3.84 -9.79 3.55
C PHE A 85 4.77 -8.60 3.65
N THR A 86 5.81 -8.71 4.50
CA THR A 86 6.77 -7.64 4.73
C THR A 86 8.06 -7.91 4.02
N PHE A 87 8.57 -6.91 3.28
CA PHE A 87 9.82 -6.98 2.53
C PHE A 87 10.76 -5.88 3.00
N GLY A 88 12.04 -6.23 3.21
CA GLY A 88 13.03 -5.29 3.73
C GLY A 88 12.98 -5.20 5.24
N ASN A 89 13.61 -4.17 5.78
CA ASN A 89 13.75 -3.96 7.23
C ASN A 89 13.24 -2.59 7.64
N PRO A 90 12.55 -2.48 8.79
CA PRO A 90 12.20 -1.15 9.32
C PRO A 90 13.45 -0.27 9.47
N PRO A 91 13.36 1.04 9.27
CA PRO A 91 12.11 1.82 9.05
C PRO A 91 11.72 1.97 7.56
N SER A 92 12.28 1.19 6.67
CA SER A 92 12.02 1.32 5.24
C SER A 92 11.45 0.03 4.64
N ALA A 93 10.71 -0.75 5.41
CA ALA A 93 10.06 -1.96 4.93
C ALA A 93 8.86 -1.65 4.03
N ILE A 94 8.56 -2.59 3.15
CA ILE A 94 7.36 -2.56 2.30
C ILE A 94 6.40 -3.62 2.84
N ASP A 95 5.21 -3.21 3.22
CA ASP A 95 4.15 -4.10 3.68
C ASP A 95 3.11 -4.23 2.58
N LEU A 96 3.02 -5.41 1.96
CA LEU A 96 1.94 -5.72 1.03
C LEU A 96 0.79 -6.33 1.81
N MET A 97 -0.33 -5.63 1.82
CA MET A 97 -1.51 -6.04 2.56
C MET A 97 -2.52 -6.69 1.62
N LEU A 98 -3.13 -7.76 2.06
CA LEU A 98 -4.16 -8.48 1.29
C LEU A 98 -5.56 -8.22 1.82
N ALA A 99 -5.69 -7.59 2.97
CA ALA A 99 -6.96 -7.24 3.58
C ALA A 99 -6.81 -5.98 4.42
N VAL A 100 -7.84 -5.16 4.43
CA VAL A 100 -7.95 -4.00 5.32
C VAL A 100 -9.32 -4.08 6.00
N LYS A 101 -9.30 -4.09 7.33
CA LYS A 101 -10.51 -4.28 8.12
C LYS A 101 -11.55 -3.22 7.80
N GLY A 102 -12.76 -3.68 7.51
CA GLY A 102 -13.90 -2.80 7.25
C GLY A 102 -14.06 -2.36 5.80
N LEU A 103 -13.17 -2.74 4.89
CA LEU A 103 -13.21 -2.32 3.49
C LEU A 103 -13.12 -3.51 2.54
N SER A 104 -13.66 -3.34 1.33
CA SER A 104 -13.43 -4.26 0.21
C SER A 104 -12.47 -3.62 -0.78
N PHE A 105 -11.58 -4.42 -1.38
CA PHE A 105 -10.56 -3.90 -2.28
C PHE A 105 -11.17 -3.21 -3.51
N ASP A 106 -12.13 -3.88 -4.17
CA ASP A 106 -12.69 -3.34 -5.42
C ASP A 106 -13.37 -1.99 -5.20
N GLU A 107 -14.16 -1.86 -4.14
CA GLU A 107 -14.82 -0.60 -3.83
C GLU A 107 -13.80 0.49 -3.47
N THR A 108 -12.78 0.14 -2.71
CA THR A 108 -11.73 1.08 -2.31
C THR A 108 -10.94 1.56 -3.52
N LEU A 109 -10.55 0.65 -4.42
CA LEU A 109 -9.85 1.02 -5.64
C LEU A 109 -10.70 1.92 -6.55
N ASN A 110 -11.99 1.64 -6.65
CA ASN A 110 -12.89 2.46 -7.48
C ASN A 110 -12.97 3.91 -7.01
N LYS A 111 -12.79 4.15 -5.72
CA LYS A 111 -12.81 5.50 -5.13
C LYS A 111 -11.43 6.10 -4.94
N ALA A 112 -10.37 5.35 -5.21
CA ALA A 112 -9.01 5.80 -4.97
C ALA A 112 -8.70 7.06 -5.76
N ILE A 113 -7.84 7.90 -5.17
CA ILE A 113 -7.38 9.15 -5.76
C ILE A 113 -5.95 8.96 -6.24
N VAL A 114 -5.64 9.47 -7.44
CA VAL A 114 -4.26 9.45 -7.94
C VAL A 114 -3.58 10.74 -7.51
N PHE A 115 -2.60 10.61 -6.63
CA PHE A 115 -1.71 11.72 -6.30
C PHE A 115 -0.50 11.68 -7.22
N GLU A 116 0.10 12.84 -7.48
CA GLU A 116 1.33 12.95 -8.23
C GLU A 116 2.40 13.59 -7.36
N ASP A 117 3.57 12.95 -7.28
CA ASP A 117 4.72 13.43 -6.54
C ASP A 117 5.95 13.31 -7.42
N ASP A 118 6.46 14.43 -7.94
CA ASP A 118 7.61 14.47 -8.85
C ASP A 118 7.49 13.43 -9.98
N ASP A 119 6.41 13.51 -10.76
CA ASP A 119 6.08 12.65 -11.90
C ASP A 119 5.70 11.21 -11.53
N LEU A 120 5.75 10.83 -10.25
CA LEU A 120 5.28 9.52 -9.82
C LEU A 120 3.78 9.59 -9.53
N LEU A 121 3.01 8.72 -10.17
CA LEU A 121 1.58 8.59 -9.92
C LEU A 121 1.35 7.55 -8.83
N ILE A 122 0.55 7.88 -7.82
CA ILE A 122 0.30 7.00 -6.68
C ILE A 122 -1.20 6.86 -6.47
N LYS A 123 -1.72 5.65 -6.71
CA LYS A 123 -3.12 5.33 -6.41
C LYS A 123 -3.29 5.22 -4.90
N THR A 124 -4.01 6.15 -4.33
CA THR A 124 -4.09 6.35 -2.88
C THR A 124 -5.53 6.21 -2.41
N ILE A 125 -5.71 5.59 -1.25
CA ILE A 125 -7.02 5.42 -0.63
C ILE A 125 -7.73 6.77 -0.49
N HIS A 126 -9.03 6.81 -0.84
CA HIS A 126 -9.84 8.00 -0.63
C HIS A 126 -9.93 8.33 0.87
N LYS A 127 -9.98 9.61 1.19
CA LYS A 127 -10.01 10.07 2.59
C LYS A 127 -11.10 9.41 3.41
N ASP A 128 -12.30 9.27 2.86
CA ASP A 128 -13.42 8.66 3.60
C ASP A 128 -13.17 7.20 3.93
N ASP A 129 -12.58 6.44 3.01
CA ASP A 129 -12.20 5.05 3.24
C ASP A 129 -11.05 4.95 4.23
N LEU A 130 -10.10 5.88 4.18
CA LEU A 130 -9.00 5.95 5.15
C LEU A 130 -9.54 6.17 6.56
N ILE A 131 -10.49 7.08 6.71
CA ILE A 131 -11.15 7.32 8.00
C ILE A 131 -11.85 6.05 8.50
N SER A 132 -12.59 5.36 7.62
CA SER A 132 -13.27 4.11 7.97
C SER A 132 -12.28 3.04 8.43
N ALA A 133 -11.16 2.89 7.72
CA ALA A 133 -10.12 1.93 8.06
C ALA A 133 -9.48 2.25 9.41
N LYS A 134 -9.20 3.53 9.67
CA LYS A 134 -8.61 3.97 10.94
C LYS A 134 -9.55 3.71 12.12
N LYS A 135 -10.85 3.97 11.94
CA LYS A 135 -11.86 3.69 12.97
C LYS A 135 -11.96 2.20 13.24
N ALA A 136 -11.94 1.37 12.20
CA ALA A 136 -12.02 -0.08 12.34
C ALA A 136 -10.79 -0.66 13.05
N ALA A 137 -9.60 -0.13 12.79
CA ALA A 137 -8.37 -0.55 13.45
C ALA A 137 -8.30 -0.10 14.90
N GLY A 138 -8.65 1.15 15.19
CA GLY A 138 -8.82 1.67 16.55
C GLY A 138 -7.58 1.73 17.42
N ARG A 139 -6.38 1.66 16.85
CA ARG A 139 -5.13 1.76 17.62
C ARG A 139 -4.88 3.22 18.04
N PRO A 140 -4.06 3.46 19.08
CA PRO A 140 -3.76 4.85 19.49
C PRO A 140 -3.27 5.74 18.35
N LYS A 141 -2.38 5.23 17.48
CA LYS A 141 -1.90 5.99 16.34
C LYS A 141 -3.02 6.27 15.32
N ASP A 142 -3.99 5.36 15.19
CA ASP A 142 -5.13 5.54 14.31
C ASP A 142 -6.06 6.64 14.83
N LEU A 143 -6.27 6.69 16.14
CA LEU A 143 -7.08 7.75 16.77
C LEU A 143 -6.41 9.11 16.61
N ASP A 144 -5.09 9.18 16.73
CA ASP A 144 -4.35 10.42 16.50
C ASP A 144 -4.48 10.87 15.03
N ASP A 145 -4.32 9.96 14.10
CA ASP A 145 -4.50 10.26 12.67
C ASP A 145 -5.91 10.79 12.38
N LEU A 146 -6.93 10.20 13.02
CA LEU A 146 -8.32 10.63 12.83
C LEU A 146 -8.56 12.07 13.25
N GLN A 147 -7.87 12.55 14.28
CA GLN A 147 -8.01 13.94 14.72
C GLN A 147 -7.47 14.94 13.70
N ASN A 148 -6.65 14.49 12.76
CA ASN A 148 -5.95 15.32 11.78
C ASN A 148 -6.45 15.14 10.35
N LEU A 149 -7.44 14.29 10.16
CA LEU A 149 -8.00 14.00 8.82
C LEU A 149 -9.30 14.76 8.53
#